data_4c1b43729d53feea344973f0206bce37
#
_entry.id   4c1b43729d53feea344973f0206bce37
#
_cell.length_a   1.000
_cell.length_b   1.000
_cell.length_c   1.000
_cell.angle_alpha   90.00
_cell.angle_beta   90.00
_cell.angle_gamma   90.00
#
_symmetry.space_group_name_H-M   'P 1'
#
loop_
_entity.id
_entity.type
_entity.pdbx_description
1 polymer ?
#
loop_
_entity_poly.entity_id
_entity_poly.type
_entity_poly.pdbx_seq_one_letter_code
_entity_poly.pdbx_strand_id
1 'polypeptide(L)'
;MLSKKIIALVAVAVPTAQSFTVLADGGEHEMAPDSTKWLEEVSVTSIKQSPDIRLQPTSSTVLGQSRIERLNIRTLKGVSEIAPNFYMPDYGSRMTSSIYVRGIGARMDQPAVGLSVDNVPFLNKDAYDFDLPDISRMEVIRGPQSTLYGRNTMAGQINIYTLSPLDYQGTRIMGEAGKGESIRLAASQYALLRENLGMGIAGYFNFRGGYYTNRYHGYKADKEKGGSLRWKTAWRPTERLSVDNTMSFTLDRNGGYPYEYLAGNEINYNDTCFYRRNILSDGLTLKWRGDSWTLSSITSVQYID
;
A
#
# COMPACT_ATOMS: atom_id res chain seq x y z
N MET A 1 -12.80 -32.99 13.76
CA MET A 1 -13.19 -33.65 12.49
C MET A 1 -13.95 -32.62 11.67
N LEU A 2 -13.27 -31.66 11.08
CA LEU A 2 -13.83 -30.66 10.10
C LEU A 2 -12.64 -29.93 9.47
N SER A 3 -11.96 -30.62 8.61
CA SER A 3 -10.87 -30.04 7.83
C SER A 3 -10.78 -30.81 6.53
N LYS A 4 -11.40 -30.33 5.48
CA LYS A 4 -11.15 -30.74 4.07
C LYS A 4 -12.23 -30.24 3.12
N LYS A 5 -12.60 -28.95 3.11
CA LYS A 5 -13.47 -28.40 2.05
C LYS A 5 -13.36 -26.87 1.94
N ILE A 6 -12.17 -26.32 1.72
CA ILE A 6 -12.00 -24.95 1.17
C ILE A 6 -10.69 -24.94 0.38
N ILE A 7 -10.60 -25.76 -0.63
CA ILE A 7 -9.62 -25.63 -1.73
C ILE A 7 -10.37 -26.06 -2.99
N ALA A 8 -11.27 -25.28 -3.44
CA ALA A 8 -11.84 -25.37 -4.77
C ALA A 8 -12.75 -24.17 -4.98
N LEU A 9 -12.20 -23.03 -5.37
CA LEU A 9 -12.83 -22.05 -6.24
C LEU A 9 -11.90 -20.87 -6.50
N VAL A 10 -10.85 -21.07 -7.26
CA VAL A 10 -10.25 -20.02 -8.12
C VAL A 10 -9.86 -20.71 -9.43
N ALA A 11 -10.87 -21.17 -10.14
CA ALA A 11 -10.77 -21.39 -11.57
C ALA A 11 -11.37 -20.15 -12.23
N VAL A 12 -10.62 -19.07 -12.29
CA VAL A 12 -10.93 -17.94 -13.17
C VAL A 12 -10.50 -18.36 -14.56
N ALA A 13 -11.47 -18.41 -15.45
CA ALA A 13 -11.29 -18.65 -16.86
C ALA A 13 -10.19 -17.75 -17.43
N VAL A 14 -9.10 -18.37 -17.86
CA VAL A 14 -8.06 -17.77 -18.69
C VAL A 14 -8.60 -17.70 -20.11
N PRO A 15 -8.80 -16.51 -20.70
CA PRO A 15 -9.01 -16.45 -22.14
C PRO A 15 -7.66 -16.69 -22.81
N THR A 16 -7.63 -17.75 -23.61
CA THR A 16 -6.74 -18.14 -24.71
C THR A 16 -5.35 -17.48 -24.74
N ALA A 17 -4.37 -18.36 -24.57
CA ALA A 17 -2.95 -18.15 -24.81
C ALA A 17 -2.69 -17.41 -26.14
N GLN A 18 -2.17 -16.20 -26.06
CA GLN A 18 -1.33 -15.66 -27.11
C GLN A 18 0.11 -16.04 -26.78
N SER A 19 0.68 -16.81 -27.68
CA SER A 19 2.07 -17.25 -27.66
C SER A 19 3.01 -16.06 -27.59
N PHE A 20 3.76 -15.91 -26.49
CA PHE A 20 4.91 -15.03 -26.42
C PHE A 20 6.07 -15.63 -27.23
N THR A 21 6.33 -15.06 -28.38
CA THR A 21 7.60 -15.28 -29.09
C THR A 21 8.61 -14.28 -28.53
N VAL A 22 9.60 -14.78 -27.80
CA VAL A 22 10.78 -13.99 -27.46
C VAL A 22 11.66 -13.97 -28.72
N LEU A 23 11.63 -12.86 -29.45
CA LEU A 23 12.64 -12.54 -30.46
C LEU A 23 13.81 -11.89 -29.72
N ALA A 24 14.90 -12.63 -29.57
CA ALA A 24 16.19 -12.06 -29.26
C ALA A 24 16.70 -11.41 -30.55
N ASP A 25 16.55 -10.12 -30.68
CA ASP A 25 17.17 -9.34 -31.75
C ASP A 25 18.53 -8.84 -31.29
N GLY A 26 19.57 -9.40 -31.90
CA GLY A 26 20.96 -8.96 -31.78
C GLY A 26 21.20 -7.77 -32.69
N GLY A 27 20.75 -6.60 -32.33
CA GLY A 27 20.99 -5.35 -33.07
C GLY A 27 22.12 -4.55 -32.44
N GLU A 28 23.10 -4.20 -33.23
CA GLU A 28 24.22 -3.33 -32.91
C GLU A 28 23.73 -1.98 -32.33
N HIS A 29 24.28 -1.61 -31.17
CA HIS A 29 24.02 -0.30 -30.54
C HIS A 29 24.67 0.82 -31.36
N GLU A 30 23.93 1.43 -32.25
CA GLU A 30 24.18 2.77 -32.71
C GLU A 30 23.84 3.75 -31.57
N MET A 31 24.84 4.46 -31.07
CA MET A 31 24.63 5.49 -30.03
C MET A 31 23.82 6.64 -30.62
N ALA A 32 22.54 6.66 -30.32
CA ALA A 32 21.68 7.79 -30.63
C ALA A 32 22.06 9.00 -29.78
N PRO A 33 22.08 10.23 -30.35
CA PRO A 33 22.48 11.43 -29.63
C PRO A 33 21.43 11.75 -28.53
N ASP A 34 21.98 12.00 -27.36
CA ASP A 34 21.43 12.73 -26.22
C ASP A 34 19.89 12.84 -26.17
N SER A 35 19.26 11.72 -25.79
CA SER A 35 17.86 11.78 -25.39
C SER A 35 17.78 12.50 -24.06
N THR A 36 17.42 13.77 -24.08
CA THR A 36 16.91 14.48 -22.90
C THR A 36 15.89 13.59 -22.24
N LYS A 37 16.27 12.92 -21.14
CA LYS A 37 15.32 12.22 -20.29
C LYS A 37 14.35 13.25 -19.77
N TRP A 38 13.17 13.29 -20.35
CA TRP A 38 12.06 14.01 -19.77
C TRP A 38 11.87 13.45 -18.35
N LEU A 39 12.19 14.25 -17.36
CA LEU A 39 11.87 13.91 -15.99
C LEU A 39 10.35 13.85 -15.92
N GLU A 40 9.85 12.71 -15.49
CA GLU A 40 8.43 12.49 -15.27
C GLU A 40 7.92 13.64 -14.39
N GLU A 41 6.99 14.44 -14.91
CA GLU A 41 6.44 15.58 -14.18
C GLU A 41 5.73 15.04 -12.94
N VAL A 42 6.28 15.34 -11.78
CA VAL A 42 5.70 14.92 -10.49
C VAL A 42 4.58 15.90 -10.17
N SER A 43 3.40 15.64 -10.70
CA SER A 43 2.20 16.38 -10.30
C SER A 43 1.61 15.83 -9.01
N VAL A 44 1.40 16.70 -8.03
CA VAL A 44 0.67 16.36 -6.80
C VAL A 44 -0.82 16.58 -7.08
N THR A 45 -1.56 15.49 -7.21
CA THR A 45 -3.01 15.54 -7.44
C THR A 45 -3.80 15.34 -6.15
N SER A 46 -3.37 15.95 -5.06
CA SER A 46 -4.20 15.99 -3.86
C SER A 46 -5.47 16.79 -4.16
N ILE A 47 -6.63 16.22 -3.83
CA ILE A 47 -7.92 16.93 -3.94
C ILE A 47 -7.93 18.25 -3.14
N LYS A 48 -7.03 18.36 -2.16
CA LYS A 48 -6.99 19.45 -1.17
C LYS A 48 -5.84 20.44 -1.36
N GLN A 49 -4.94 20.23 -2.32
CA GLN A 49 -3.75 21.08 -2.50
C GLN A 49 -3.54 21.44 -3.99
N SER A 50 -2.75 22.49 -4.23
CA SER A 50 -2.34 22.84 -5.58
C SER A 50 -1.58 21.68 -6.25
N PRO A 51 -1.80 21.42 -7.54
CA PRO A 51 -1.08 20.38 -8.28
C PRO A 51 0.44 20.64 -8.39
N ASP A 52 0.88 21.89 -8.33
CA ASP A 52 2.30 22.22 -8.39
C ASP A 52 2.94 22.12 -7.00
N ILE A 53 3.79 21.12 -6.82
CA ILE A 53 4.55 20.89 -5.59
C ILE A 53 5.45 22.07 -5.21
N ARG A 54 5.91 22.86 -6.19
CA ARG A 54 6.78 24.02 -5.97
C ARG A 54 6.05 25.17 -5.30
N LEU A 55 4.74 25.25 -5.48
CA LEU A 55 3.88 26.28 -4.89
C LEU A 55 3.34 25.88 -3.51
N GLN A 56 3.59 24.64 -3.06
CA GLN A 56 3.14 24.21 -1.75
C GLN A 56 4.09 24.70 -0.66
N PRO A 57 3.58 25.36 0.39
CA PRO A 57 4.39 25.86 1.50
C PRO A 57 4.85 24.75 2.45
N THR A 58 4.71 23.49 2.06
CA THR A 58 4.99 22.32 2.88
C THR A 58 6.13 21.48 2.31
N SER A 59 6.97 20.95 3.18
CA SER A 59 8.01 20.02 2.77
C SER A 59 7.40 18.65 2.47
N SER A 60 7.50 18.20 1.24
CA SER A 60 6.95 16.91 0.80
C SER A 60 8.01 16.06 0.08
N THR A 61 7.81 14.75 0.12
CA THR A 61 8.51 13.77 -0.71
C THR A 61 7.48 13.03 -1.51
N VAL A 62 7.62 13.06 -2.83
CA VAL A 62 6.73 12.34 -3.75
C VAL A 62 7.53 11.22 -4.41
N LEU A 63 6.97 10.02 -4.33
CA LEU A 63 7.50 8.81 -4.94
C LEU A 63 6.52 8.37 -6.03
N GLY A 64 6.89 8.52 -7.30
CA GLY A 64 6.15 7.98 -8.43
C GLY A 64 6.34 6.48 -8.58
N GLN A 65 5.49 5.86 -9.39
CA GLN A 65 5.45 4.43 -9.62
C GLN A 65 6.82 3.83 -10.00
N SER A 66 7.49 4.40 -11.00
CA SER A 66 8.79 3.91 -11.48
C SER A 66 9.86 3.90 -10.38
N ARG A 67 9.82 4.87 -9.45
CA ARG A 67 10.75 4.92 -8.33
C ARG A 67 10.41 3.90 -7.25
N ILE A 68 9.13 3.73 -6.96
CA ILE A 68 8.63 2.72 -6.02
C ILE A 68 9.03 1.31 -6.49
N GLU A 69 8.84 1.01 -7.76
CA GLU A 69 9.19 -0.28 -8.37
C GLU A 69 10.70 -0.52 -8.38
N ARG A 70 11.51 0.45 -8.82
CA ARG A 70 12.98 0.32 -8.85
C ARG A 70 13.59 0.09 -7.46
N LEU A 71 13.05 0.74 -6.45
CA LEU A 71 13.52 0.63 -5.07
C LEU A 71 12.81 -0.46 -4.28
N ASN A 72 11.93 -1.21 -4.94
CA ASN A 72 11.17 -2.30 -4.34
C ASN A 72 10.43 -1.90 -3.05
N ILE A 73 9.88 -0.68 -3.02
CA ILE A 73 9.14 -0.17 -1.87
C ILE A 73 7.75 -0.79 -1.88
N ARG A 74 7.44 -1.61 -0.89
CA ARG A 74 6.17 -2.33 -0.81
C ARG A 74 5.34 -1.96 0.40
N THR A 75 6.00 -1.46 1.42
CA THR A 75 5.40 -1.05 2.68
C THR A 75 5.88 0.35 3.05
N LEU A 76 5.20 0.98 3.99
CA LEU A 76 5.60 2.28 4.52
C LEU A 76 6.99 2.24 5.20
N LYS A 77 7.43 1.09 5.72
CA LYS A 77 8.78 0.94 6.29
C LYS A 77 9.87 1.24 5.27
N GLY A 78 9.72 0.77 4.03
CA GLY A 78 10.67 1.05 2.95
C GLY A 78 10.80 2.54 2.61
N VAL A 79 9.79 3.35 2.91
CA VAL A 79 9.85 4.80 2.72
C VAL A 79 10.83 5.46 3.69
N SER A 80 11.08 4.86 4.85
CA SER A 80 12.04 5.37 5.86
C SER A 80 13.47 5.47 5.33
N GLU A 81 13.81 4.68 4.32
CA GLU A 81 15.14 4.67 3.70
C GLU A 81 15.33 5.85 2.72
N ILE A 82 14.24 6.48 2.28
CA ILE A 82 14.26 7.44 1.18
C ILE A 82 13.75 8.81 1.58
N ALA A 83 12.71 8.88 2.41
CA ALA A 83 12.09 10.13 2.81
C ALA A 83 12.86 10.73 4.02
N PRO A 84 13.49 11.91 3.86
CA PRO A 84 14.18 12.55 4.98
C PRO A 84 13.24 12.85 6.13
N ASN A 85 13.72 12.66 7.37
CA ASN A 85 12.95 12.91 8.59
C ASN A 85 11.63 12.11 8.71
N PHE A 86 11.53 10.99 8.00
CA PHE A 86 10.48 10.01 8.14
C PHE A 86 11.08 8.72 8.70
N TYR A 87 10.48 8.16 9.73
CA TYR A 87 10.96 6.95 10.37
C TYR A 87 9.81 6.06 10.83
N MET A 88 9.85 4.80 10.44
CA MET A 88 8.90 3.77 10.86
C MET A 88 9.68 2.57 11.40
N PRO A 89 9.94 2.51 12.72
CA PRO A 89 10.69 1.42 13.35
C PRO A 89 9.95 0.10 13.28
N ASP A 90 10.71 -0.98 13.34
CA ASP A 90 10.19 -2.30 13.52
C ASP A 90 10.19 -2.68 15.01
N TYR A 91 9.01 -2.92 15.56
CA TYR A 91 8.84 -3.37 16.94
C TYR A 91 8.51 -4.87 17.06
N GLY A 92 8.93 -5.65 16.07
CA GLY A 92 8.77 -7.10 16.06
C GLY A 92 7.43 -7.60 15.54
N SER A 93 6.50 -6.72 15.25
CA SER A 93 5.24 -7.03 14.56
C SER A 93 4.79 -5.86 13.68
N ARG A 94 4.20 -6.16 12.55
CA ARG A 94 3.61 -5.14 11.64
C ARG A 94 2.51 -4.31 12.32
N MET A 95 1.80 -4.88 13.28
CA MET A 95 0.70 -4.22 13.96
C MET A 95 1.15 -3.27 15.07
N THR A 96 2.40 -3.37 15.52
CA THR A 96 2.93 -2.50 16.58
C THR A 96 3.75 -1.33 16.04
N SER A 97 3.85 -1.18 14.73
CA SER A 97 4.62 -0.11 14.10
C SER A 97 4.03 1.27 14.38
N SER A 98 4.90 2.25 14.49
CA SER A 98 4.54 3.66 14.68
C SER A 98 5.30 4.51 13.68
N ILE A 99 4.71 5.63 13.27
CA ILE A 99 5.34 6.55 12.32
C ILE A 99 5.78 7.81 13.04
N TYR A 100 7.00 8.22 12.75
CA TYR A 100 7.61 9.45 13.24
C TYR A 100 7.99 10.35 12.06
N VAL A 101 7.62 11.62 12.15
CA VAL A 101 8.00 12.65 11.19
C VAL A 101 8.64 13.78 11.98
N ARG A 102 9.91 14.13 11.64
CA ARG A 102 10.70 15.12 12.37
C ARG A 102 10.80 14.83 13.88
N GLY A 103 10.84 13.54 14.27
CA GLY A 103 10.87 13.10 15.65
C GLY A 103 9.52 13.11 16.36
N ILE A 104 8.46 13.63 15.75
CA ILE A 104 7.11 13.65 16.31
C ILE A 104 6.34 12.39 15.84
N GLY A 105 5.88 11.59 16.78
CA GLY A 105 5.11 10.38 16.53
C GLY A 105 4.42 9.92 17.81
N ALA A 106 3.60 8.90 17.71
CA ALA A 106 2.91 8.30 18.85
C ALA A 106 3.10 6.79 18.82
N ARG A 107 3.68 6.23 19.88
CA ARG A 107 3.83 4.78 20.04
C ARG A 107 2.54 4.13 20.53
N MET A 108 1.80 4.83 21.35
CA MET A 108 0.50 4.40 21.89
C MET A 108 -0.57 5.41 21.49
N ASP A 109 -1.82 5.01 21.62
CA ASP A 109 -3.00 5.83 21.33
C ASP A 109 -3.12 6.29 19.86
N GLN A 110 -3.54 7.51 19.66
CA GLN A 110 -3.83 8.08 18.35
C GLN A 110 -2.54 8.40 17.59
N PRO A 111 -2.46 8.13 16.29
CA PRO A 111 -1.30 8.49 15.50
C PRO A 111 -1.12 10.01 15.41
N ALA A 112 0.15 10.45 15.36
CA ALA A 112 0.49 11.84 15.11
C ALA A 112 0.66 12.15 13.60
N VAL A 113 0.79 11.11 12.78
CA VAL A 113 0.91 11.17 11.32
C VAL A 113 -0.30 10.49 10.71
N GLY A 114 -1.02 11.20 9.85
CA GLY A 114 -2.18 10.67 9.14
C GLY A 114 -1.76 9.77 7.97
N LEU A 115 -2.60 8.81 7.65
CA LEU A 115 -2.47 7.95 6.47
C LEU A 115 -3.79 7.93 5.71
N SER A 116 -3.74 8.09 4.40
CA SER A 116 -4.86 7.82 3.51
C SER A 116 -4.44 6.98 2.31
N VAL A 117 -5.32 6.10 1.88
CA VAL A 117 -5.18 5.32 0.65
C VAL A 117 -6.37 5.61 -0.23
N ASP A 118 -6.13 6.12 -1.44
CA ASP A 118 -7.18 6.56 -2.38
C ASP A 118 -8.22 7.49 -1.70
N ASN A 119 -7.73 8.43 -0.88
CA ASN A 119 -8.51 9.36 -0.05
C ASN A 119 -9.28 8.73 1.13
N VAL A 120 -9.21 7.43 1.34
CA VAL A 120 -9.78 6.75 2.52
C VAL A 120 -8.82 6.91 3.70
N PRO A 121 -9.19 7.63 4.78
CA PRO A 121 -8.32 7.81 5.92
C PRO A 121 -8.24 6.54 6.77
N PHE A 122 -7.04 6.16 7.16
CA PHE A 122 -6.77 5.13 8.16
C PHE A 122 -6.64 5.80 9.52
N LEU A 123 -7.51 5.46 10.44
CA LEU A 123 -7.62 6.16 11.72
C LEU A 123 -6.87 5.48 12.86
N ASN A 124 -6.56 4.19 12.70
CA ASN A 124 -5.82 3.42 13.67
C ASN A 124 -4.39 3.15 13.16
N LYS A 125 -3.37 3.51 13.95
CA LYS A 125 -1.95 3.30 13.60
C LYS A 125 -1.59 1.83 13.39
N ASP A 126 -2.28 0.92 14.08
CA ASP A 126 -2.04 -0.51 13.98
C ASP A 126 -2.46 -1.08 12.62
N ALA A 127 -3.20 -0.28 11.83
CA ALA A 127 -3.57 -0.57 10.46
C ALA A 127 -2.63 0.03 9.41
N TYR A 128 -1.51 0.65 9.79
CA TYR A 128 -0.66 1.41 8.86
C TYR A 128 0.35 0.55 8.10
N ASP A 129 0.76 -0.60 8.63
CA ASP A 129 1.72 -1.47 7.95
C ASP A 129 1.00 -2.57 7.16
N PHE A 130 0.86 -2.37 5.87
CA PHE A 130 0.29 -3.31 4.91
C PHE A 130 1.02 -3.22 3.58
N ASP A 131 0.86 -4.26 2.77
CA ASP A 131 1.42 -4.30 1.43
C ASP A 131 0.46 -3.72 0.40
N LEU A 132 1.03 -3.00 -0.55
CA LEU A 132 0.30 -2.42 -1.67
C LEU A 132 0.98 -2.84 -2.98
N PRO A 133 0.39 -3.77 -3.74
CA PRO A 133 1.03 -4.27 -4.96
C PRO A 133 0.93 -3.32 -6.16
N ASP A 134 0.05 -2.35 -6.09
CA ASP A 134 -0.41 -1.53 -7.21
C ASP A 134 -0.34 -0.02 -6.93
N ILE A 135 0.71 0.41 -6.21
CA ILE A 135 0.92 1.82 -5.92
C ILE A 135 1.27 2.58 -7.20
N SER A 136 0.50 3.61 -7.51
CA SER A 136 0.80 4.59 -8.54
C SER A 136 1.72 5.69 -8.02
N ARG A 137 1.42 6.19 -6.82
CA ARG A 137 2.15 7.30 -6.21
C ARG A 137 2.01 7.28 -4.70
N MET A 138 3.04 7.72 -4.02
CA MET A 138 3.04 7.96 -2.57
C MET A 138 3.57 9.36 -2.27
N GLU A 139 2.89 10.07 -1.39
CA GLU A 139 3.25 11.41 -0.95
C GLU A 139 3.46 11.41 0.56
N VAL A 140 4.59 11.89 1.03
CA VAL A 140 4.89 12.10 2.45
C VAL A 140 5.01 13.60 2.70
N ILE A 141 4.01 14.17 3.34
CA ILE A 141 3.93 15.58 3.68
C ILE A 141 4.37 15.74 5.12
N ARG A 142 5.39 16.57 5.35
CA ARG A 142 6.01 16.76 6.65
C ARG A 142 5.63 18.10 7.26
N GLY A 143 5.10 18.06 8.46
CA GLY A 143 4.58 19.20 9.20
C GLY A 143 3.07 19.15 9.40
N PRO A 144 2.51 20.01 10.23
CA PRO A 144 1.10 20.00 10.59
C PRO A 144 0.18 20.13 9.36
N GLN A 145 -0.79 19.24 9.24
CA GLN A 145 -1.75 19.20 8.14
C GLN A 145 -3.20 19.15 8.63
N SER A 146 -3.43 19.49 9.90
CA SER A 146 -4.74 19.33 10.54
C SER A 146 -5.86 20.16 9.89
N THR A 147 -5.53 21.29 9.30
CA THR A 147 -6.49 22.15 8.61
C THR A 147 -7.09 21.48 7.38
N LEU A 148 -6.28 20.70 6.64
CA LEU A 148 -6.69 20.06 5.39
C LEU A 148 -7.17 18.62 5.59
N TYR A 149 -6.49 17.88 6.47
CA TYR A 149 -6.71 16.43 6.61
C TYR A 149 -7.38 16.06 7.94
N GLY A 150 -7.55 17.02 8.85
CA GLY A 150 -8.24 16.82 10.12
C GLY A 150 -7.37 16.17 11.19
N ARG A 151 -7.95 15.28 11.98
CA ARG A 151 -7.28 14.65 13.12
C ARG A 151 -6.09 13.76 12.70
N ASN A 152 -5.22 13.48 13.66
CA ASN A 152 -4.07 12.57 13.51
C ASN A 152 -2.98 13.07 12.54
N THR A 153 -2.94 14.36 12.19
CA THR A 153 -2.05 14.92 11.21
C THR A 153 -1.19 16.06 11.76
N MET A 154 -0.86 15.99 13.04
CA MET A 154 -0.07 17.01 13.74
C MET A 154 1.38 17.03 13.24
N ALA A 155 1.97 15.88 12.97
CA ALA A 155 3.35 15.76 12.51
C ALA A 155 3.46 15.68 10.98
N GLY A 156 2.44 15.18 10.29
CA GLY A 156 2.44 15.03 8.85
C GLY A 156 1.26 14.22 8.32
N GLN A 157 1.27 14.02 6.99
CA GLN A 157 0.27 13.23 6.28
C GLN A 157 0.97 12.36 5.23
N ILE A 158 0.51 11.12 5.09
CA ILE A 158 0.91 10.21 4.03
C ILE A 158 -0.29 9.95 3.16
N ASN A 159 -0.16 10.22 1.86
CA ASN A 159 -1.17 9.90 0.87
C ASN A 159 -0.63 8.83 -0.07
N ILE A 160 -1.35 7.74 -0.21
CA ILE A 160 -1.05 6.66 -1.14
C ILE A 160 -2.15 6.62 -2.17
N TYR A 161 -1.76 6.59 -3.43
CA TYR A 161 -2.66 6.45 -4.56
C TYR A 161 -2.35 5.17 -5.29
N THR A 162 -3.36 4.36 -5.54
CA THR A 162 -3.25 3.14 -6.32
C THR A 162 -3.55 3.42 -7.79
N LEU A 163 -3.21 2.49 -8.66
CA LEU A 163 -3.47 2.61 -10.08
C LEU A 163 -4.97 2.84 -10.34
N SER A 164 -5.26 3.74 -11.28
CA SER A 164 -6.63 3.99 -11.75
C SER A 164 -6.94 3.11 -12.95
N PRO A 165 -8.09 2.42 -12.99
CA PRO A 165 -8.45 1.59 -14.12
C PRO A 165 -8.80 2.39 -15.40
N LEU A 166 -8.94 3.71 -15.31
CA LEU A 166 -9.10 4.57 -16.49
C LEU A 166 -7.74 4.95 -17.09
N ASP A 167 -6.69 5.06 -16.25
CA ASP A 167 -5.37 5.51 -16.68
C ASP A 167 -4.43 4.34 -17.00
N TYR A 168 -4.68 3.17 -16.41
CA TYR A 168 -3.88 1.97 -16.59
C TYR A 168 -4.77 0.75 -16.86
N GLN A 169 -4.46 0.00 -17.91
CA GLN A 169 -5.06 -1.28 -18.24
C GLN A 169 -3.96 -2.33 -18.38
N GLY A 170 -4.18 -3.49 -17.82
CA GLY A 170 -3.21 -4.59 -17.90
C GLY A 170 -3.24 -5.51 -16.69
N THR A 171 -2.44 -6.57 -16.79
CA THR A 171 -2.23 -7.55 -15.74
C THR A 171 -0.82 -7.44 -15.22
N ARG A 172 -0.67 -7.46 -13.91
CA ARG A 172 0.62 -7.55 -13.22
C ARG A 172 0.61 -8.77 -12.33
N ILE A 173 1.68 -9.54 -12.37
CA ILE A 173 1.89 -10.69 -11.50
C ILE A 173 3.29 -10.57 -10.92
N MET A 174 3.43 -10.81 -9.64
CA MET A 174 4.68 -10.73 -8.93
C MET A 174 4.80 -11.91 -7.96
N GLY A 175 5.95 -12.54 -7.97
CA GLY A 175 6.30 -13.61 -7.04
C GLY A 175 7.67 -13.37 -6.43
N GLU A 176 7.79 -13.59 -5.13
CA GLU A 176 9.05 -13.50 -4.40
C GLU A 176 9.19 -14.64 -3.44
N ALA A 177 10.42 -15.11 -3.30
CA ALA A 177 10.82 -16.06 -2.28
C ALA A 177 12.11 -15.56 -1.59
N GLY A 178 12.24 -15.81 -0.31
CA GLY A 178 13.37 -15.31 0.46
C GLY A 178 13.68 -16.15 1.67
N LYS A 179 14.67 -15.72 2.43
CA LYS A 179 15.07 -16.35 3.69
C LYS A 179 13.94 -16.34 4.70
N GLY A 180 13.96 -17.28 5.65
CA GLY A 180 12.92 -17.41 6.69
C GLY A 180 11.63 -18.01 6.14
N GLU A 181 11.72 -18.86 5.11
CA GLU A 181 10.57 -19.47 4.44
C GLU A 181 9.58 -18.38 3.95
N SER A 182 10.13 -17.30 3.40
CA SER A 182 9.32 -16.17 2.95
C SER A 182 8.84 -16.38 1.52
N ILE A 183 7.54 -16.28 1.33
CA ILE A 183 6.86 -16.30 0.02
C ILE A 183 5.92 -15.12 -0.04
N ARG A 184 5.97 -14.39 -1.15
CA ARG A 184 5.03 -13.31 -1.45
C ARG A 184 4.55 -13.48 -2.88
N LEU A 185 3.23 -13.38 -3.04
CA LEU A 185 2.56 -13.39 -4.33
C LEU A 185 1.66 -12.17 -4.42
N ALA A 186 1.68 -11.49 -5.54
CA ALA A 186 0.75 -10.39 -5.79
C ALA A 186 0.28 -10.45 -7.25
N ALA A 187 -0.96 -10.07 -7.46
CA ALA A 187 -1.54 -9.95 -8.78
C ALA A 187 -2.50 -8.78 -8.85
N SER A 188 -2.55 -8.13 -10.00
CA SER A 188 -3.56 -7.12 -10.29
C SER A 188 -3.99 -7.17 -11.74
N GLN A 189 -5.27 -6.87 -11.97
CA GLN A 189 -5.89 -6.77 -13.29
C GLN A 189 -6.72 -5.51 -13.34
N TYR A 190 -6.47 -4.68 -14.35
CA TYR A 190 -7.20 -3.46 -14.62
C TYR A 190 -7.71 -3.47 -16.06
N ALA A 191 -8.97 -3.10 -16.26
CA ALA A 191 -9.60 -3.11 -17.57
C ALA A 191 -10.62 -1.98 -17.70
N LEU A 192 -10.79 -1.50 -18.92
CA LEU A 192 -11.92 -0.67 -19.31
C LEU A 192 -13.10 -1.58 -19.65
N LEU A 193 -14.25 -1.34 -19.05
CA LEU A 193 -15.52 -1.96 -19.43
C LEU A 193 -16.22 -1.13 -20.50
N ARG A 194 -15.99 0.20 -20.46
CA ARG A 194 -16.42 1.20 -21.44
C ARG A 194 -15.40 2.32 -21.46
N GLU A 195 -15.44 3.19 -22.44
CA GLU A 195 -14.52 4.35 -22.52
C GLU A 195 -14.50 5.20 -21.24
N ASN A 196 -15.63 5.27 -20.54
CA ASN A 196 -15.80 6.08 -19.35
C ASN A 196 -15.93 5.26 -18.04
N LEU A 197 -15.79 3.92 -18.10
CA LEU A 197 -15.92 3.03 -16.95
C LEU A 197 -14.79 2.02 -16.92
N GLY A 198 -13.95 2.13 -15.91
CA GLY A 198 -12.87 1.18 -15.65
C GLY A 198 -13.08 0.43 -14.34
N MET A 199 -12.62 -0.81 -14.30
CA MET A 199 -12.61 -1.66 -13.12
C MET A 199 -11.24 -2.29 -12.94
N GLY A 200 -10.85 -2.45 -11.67
CA GLY A 200 -9.60 -3.09 -11.28
C GLY A 200 -9.78 -3.98 -10.07
N ILE A 201 -9.03 -5.06 -10.06
CA ILE A 201 -8.88 -5.94 -8.90
C ILE A 201 -7.38 -6.13 -8.64
N ALA A 202 -6.98 -6.04 -7.39
CA ALA A 202 -5.60 -6.26 -6.98
C ALA A 202 -5.58 -7.04 -5.67
N GLY A 203 -4.60 -7.92 -5.51
CA GLY A 203 -4.46 -8.68 -4.29
C GLY A 203 -3.04 -9.12 -4.06
N TYR A 204 -2.73 -9.40 -2.81
CA TYR A 204 -1.47 -10.02 -2.43
C TYR A 204 -1.70 -11.10 -1.37
N PHE A 205 -0.74 -11.99 -1.30
CA PHE A 205 -0.57 -12.96 -0.23
C PHE A 205 0.88 -12.94 0.20
N ASN A 206 1.14 -12.93 1.50
CA ASN A 206 2.47 -13.08 2.08
C ASN A 206 2.48 -14.16 3.15
N PHE A 207 3.55 -14.90 3.18
CA PHE A 207 3.87 -15.87 4.22
C PHE A 207 5.35 -15.73 4.59
N ARG A 208 5.66 -15.76 5.88
CA ARG A 208 7.01 -15.87 6.41
C ARG A 208 7.01 -16.83 7.57
N GLY A 209 7.81 -17.90 7.50
CA GLY A 209 7.96 -18.90 8.54
C GLY A 209 8.61 -18.36 9.82
N GLY A 210 9.41 -17.30 9.69
CA GLY A 210 10.08 -16.60 10.78
C GLY A 210 11.55 -16.99 10.95
N TYR A 211 12.25 -16.21 11.76
CA TYR A 211 13.68 -16.37 12.05
C TYR A 211 13.94 -16.84 13.47
N TYR A 212 13.13 -16.38 14.43
CA TYR A 212 13.37 -16.53 15.85
C TYR A 212 12.56 -17.70 16.43
N THR A 213 13.25 -18.69 16.99
CA THR A 213 12.59 -19.83 17.61
C THR A 213 12.36 -19.56 19.10
N ASN A 214 11.12 -19.68 19.55
CA ASN A 214 10.81 -19.75 20.98
C ASN A 214 11.19 -21.15 21.46
N ARG A 215 12.17 -21.24 22.36
CA ARG A 215 12.69 -22.52 22.86
C ARG A 215 11.67 -23.30 23.69
N TYR A 216 10.85 -22.59 24.43
CA TYR A 216 9.84 -23.24 25.28
C TYR A 216 8.82 -24.03 24.45
N HIS A 217 8.34 -23.43 23.35
CA HIS A 217 7.31 -24.05 22.51
C HIS A 217 7.85 -24.75 21.26
N GLY A 218 9.12 -24.53 20.89
CA GLY A 218 9.74 -25.10 19.70
C GLY A 218 9.26 -24.54 18.36
N TYR A 219 8.44 -23.48 18.34
CA TYR A 219 7.98 -22.82 17.11
C TYR A 219 8.60 -21.46 16.89
N LYS A 220 8.51 -20.95 15.66
CA LYS A 220 8.97 -19.59 15.31
C LYS A 220 8.02 -18.55 15.88
N ALA A 221 8.56 -17.62 16.68
CA ALA A 221 7.79 -16.57 17.34
C ALA A 221 7.31 -15.47 16.38
N ASP A 222 8.07 -15.19 15.32
CA ASP A 222 7.88 -14.10 14.36
C ASP A 222 7.24 -14.53 13.03
N LYS A 223 6.40 -15.57 13.06
CA LYS A 223 5.64 -15.99 11.87
C LYS A 223 4.74 -14.88 11.38
N GLU A 224 4.67 -14.73 10.05
CA GLU A 224 3.71 -13.83 9.40
C GLU A 224 2.92 -14.56 8.33
N LYS A 225 1.62 -14.27 8.29
CA LYS A 225 0.73 -14.70 7.22
C LYS A 225 -0.31 -13.63 7.00
N GLY A 226 -0.44 -13.15 5.79
CA GLY A 226 -1.41 -12.11 5.48
C GLY A 226 -1.79 -12.08 4.02
N GLY A 227 -2.76 -11.25 3.73
CA GLY A 227 -3.21 -11.00 2.36
C GLY A 227 -4.25 -9.91 2.31
N SER A 228 -4.41 -9.35 1.14
CA SER A 228 -5.43 -8.34 0.86
C SER A 228 -6.02 -8.54 -0.52
N LEU A 229 -7.27 -8.17 -0.64
CA LEU A 229 -7.98 -8.05 -1.90
C LEU A 229 -8.55 -6.64 -1.98
N ARG A 230 -8.34 -5.98 -3.13
CA ARG A 230 -8.88 -4.66 -3.43
C ARG A 230 -9.66 -4.69 -4.73
N TRP A 231 -10.80 -4.04 -4.70
CA TRP A 231 -11.61 -3.75 -5.85
C TRP A 231 -11.65 -2.24 -6.07
N LYS A 232 -11.46 -1.79 -7.30
CA LYS A 232 -11.51 -0.38 -7.66
C LYS A 232 -12.40 -0.17 -8.88
N THR A 233 -13.25 0.85 -8.79
CA THR A 233 -14.11 1.28 -9.91
C THR A 233 -13.87 2.76 -10.13
N ALA A 234 -13.65 3.15 -11.37
CA ALA A 234 -13.57 4.54 -11.77
C ALA A 234 -14.56 4.78 -12.92
N TRP A 235 -15.47 5.70 -12.71
CA TRP A 235 -16.54 6.00 -13.65
C TRP A 235 -16.66 7.50 -13.90
N ARG A 236 -16.77 7.86 -15.18
CA ARG A 236 -16.93 9.23 -15.66
C ARG A 236 -18.22 9.31 -16.46
N PRO A 237 -19.42 9.32 -15.80
CA PRO A 237 -20.70 9.33 -16.51
C PRO A 237 -20.89 10.54 -17.39
N THR A 238 -20.30 11.67 -17.05
CA THR A 238 -20.25 12.89 -17.85
C THR A 238 -18.87 13.53 -17.72
N GLU A 239 -18.54 14.50 -18.55
CA GLU A 239 -17.29 15.28 -18.45
C GLU A 239 -17.15 16.02 -17.10
N ARG A 240 -18.27 16.30 -16.45
CA ARG A 240 -18.35 17.04 -15.19
C ARG A 240 -18.38 16.18 -13.94
N LEU A 241 -18.81 14.90 -14.06
CA LEU A 241 -18.97 14.00 -12.90
C LEU A 241 -17.96 12.88 -12.91
N SER A 242 -17.23 12.76 -11.80
CA SER A 242 -16.32 11.65 -11.53
C SER A 242 -16.81 10.88 -10.32
N VAL A 243 -16.82 9.56 -10.44
CA VAL A 243 -17.17 8.61 -9.37
C VAL A 243 -16.04 7.61 -9.25
N ASP A 244 -15.36 7.60 -8.12
CA ASP A 244 -14.30 6.64 -7.83
C ASP A 244 -14.66 5.89 -6.54
N ASN A 245 -14.69 4.57 -6.61
CA ASN A 245 -14.91 3.71 -5.44
C ASN A 245 -13.74 2.76 -5.28
N THR A 246 -13.29 2.59 -4.04
CA THR A 246 -12.24 1.64 -3.68
C THR A 246 -12.68 0.86 -2.45
N MET A 247 -12.87 -0.43 -2.61
CA MET A 247 -13.15 -1.36 -1.52
C MET A 247 -11.97 -2.28 -1.31
N SER A 248 -11.58 -2.52 -0.06
CA SER A 248 -10.49 -3.43 0.27
C SER A 248 -10.77 -4.28 1.51
N PHE A 249 -10.25 -5.48 1.48
CA PHE A 249 -10.30 -6.41 2.59
C PHE A 249 -8.88 -6.94 2.85
N THR A 250 -8.40 -6.82 4.09
CA THR A 250 -7.06 -7.24 4.51
C THR A 250 -7.15 -8.17 5.71
N LEU A 251 -6.37 -9.23 5.67
CA LEU A 251 -6.21 -10.22 6.73
C LEU A 251 -4.74 -10.29 7.12
N ASP A 252 -4.44 -10.10 8.38
CA ASP A 252 -3.09 -10.29 8.93
C ASP A 252 -3.11 -11.21 10.14
N ARG A 253 -2.16 -12.11 10.19
CA ARG A 253 -1.92 -13.07 11.28
C ARG A 253 -0.43 -13.12 11.52
N ASN A 254 0.02 -12.53 12.61
CA ASN A 254 1.43 -12.45 12.95
C ASN A 254 1.66 -13.16 14.29
N GLY A 255 2.81 -13.80 14.42
CA GLY A 255 3.37 -14.15 15.72
C GLY A 255 3.64 -12.86 16.48
N GLY A 256 3.63 -12.94 17.79
CA GLY A 256 3.91 -11.79 18.64
C GLY A 256 5.15 -12.03 19.48
N TYR A 257 5.80 -10.92 19.85
CA TYR A 257 6.80 -10.89 20.88
C TYR A 257 8.10 -11.66 20.60
N PRO A 258 8.85 -11.35 19.54
CA PRO A 258 10.16 -11.95 19.31
C PRO A 258 11.26 -11.29 20.14
N TYR A 259 10.94 -10.86 21.37
CA TYR A 259 11.88 -10.19 22.26
C TYR A 259 12.53 -11.14 23.23
N GLU A 260 13.80 -10.94 23.47
CA GLU A 260 14.53 -11.57 24.55
C GLU A 260 14.19 -10.89 25.88
N TYR A 261 13.96 -11.68 26.91
CA TYR A 261 13.83 -11.22 28.27
C TYR A 261 14.98 -11.82 29.08
N LEU A 262 15.95 -11.02 29.47
CA LEU A 262 17.18 -11.38 30.17
C LEU A 262 18.35 -11.88 29.29
N ALA A 263 19.56 -11.67 29.81
CA ALA A 263 20.83 -11.95 29.14
C ALA A 263 21.00 -13.43 28.75
N GLY A 264 20.79 -13.76 27.49
CA GLY A 264 20.92 -15.13 26.99
C GLY A 264 20.75 -15.24 25.48
N ASN A 265 20.36 -14.18 24.77
CA ASN A 265 20.08 -14.14 23.32
C ASN A 265 19.03 -15.19 22.90
N GLU A 266 18.07 -15.50 23.76
CA GLU A 266 17.09 -16.54 23.53
C GLU A 266 15.66 -16.08 23.81
N ILE A 267 14.76 -16.42 22.90
CA ILE A 267 13.33 -16.29 23.14
C ILE A 267 12.88 -17.55 23.85
N ASN A 268 12.49 -17.41 25.11
CA ASN A 268 12.06 -18.54 25.96
C ASN A 268 10.95 -18.10 26.91
N TYR A 269 9.72 -18.04 26.41
CA TYR A 269 8.54 -17.71 27.20
C TYR A 269 7.41 -18.73 26.97
N ASN A 270 6.59 -18.95 28.01
CA ASN A 270 5.50 -19.91 27.99
C ASN A 270 4.20 -19.37 27.39
N ASP A 271 4.04 -18.03 27.27
CA ASP A 271 2.84 -17.42 26.74
C ASP A 271 2.73 -17.58 25.21
N THR A 272 1.53 -17.81 24.74
CA THR A 272 1.23 -17.82 23.31
C THR A 272 0.88 -16.42 22.85
N CYS A 273 1.85 -15.73 22.24
CA CYS A 273 1.67 -14.38 21.74
C CYS A 273 1.36 -14.39 20.24
N PHE A 274 0.34 -13.66 19.86
CA PHE A 274 -0.02 -13.50 18.45
C PHE A 274 -0.78 -12.19 18.25
N TYR A 275 -0.77 -11.70 17.02
CA TYR A 275 -1.59 -10.59 16.54
C TYR A 275 -2.48 -11.06 15.41
N ARG A 276 -3.74 -10.65 15.46
CA ARG A 276 -4.72 -10.89 14.39
C ARG A 276 -5.39 -9.57 14.06
N ARG A 277 -5.57 -9.32 12.78
CA ARG A 277 -6.21 -8.12 12.30
C ARG A 277 -6.98 -8.42 11.02
N ASN A 278 -8.22 -7.96 10.99
CA ASN A 278 -9.05 -7.94 9.80
C ASN A 278 -9.43 -6.49 9.54
N ILE A 279 -9.26 -6.01 8.32
CA ILE A 279 -9.65 -4.66 7.94
C ILE A 279 -10.57 -4.77 6.73
N LEU A 280 -11.77 -4.24 6.85
CA LEU A 280 -12.65 -3.96 5.74
C LEU A 280 -12.71 -2.44 5.57
N SER A 281 -12.45 -1.95 4.37
CA SER A 281 -12.46 -0.53 4.08
C SER A 281 -13.17 -0.29 2.75
N ASP A 282 -14.07 0.67 2.72
CA ASP A 282 -14.73 1.15 1.51
C ASP A 282 -14.66 2.66 1.46
N GLY A 283 -14.40 3.21 0.28
CA GLY A 283 -14.30 4.63 0.04
C GLY A 283 -14.93 5.03 -1.27
N LEU A 284 -15.85 5.98 -1.22
CA LEU A 284 -16.49 6.57 -2.37
C LEU A 284 -16.09 8.03 -2.49
N THR A 285 -15.50 8.39 -3.62
CA THR A 285 -15.16 9.77 -3.98
C THR A 285 -16.05 10.22 -5.12
N LEU A 286 -16.82 11.27 -4.89
CA LEU A 286 -17.61 11.96 -5.91
C LEU A 286 -16.99 13.32 -6.17
N LYS A 287 -16.80 13.67 -7.44
CA LYS A 287 -16.28 14.98 -7.83
C LYS A 287 -17.11 15.54 -8.97
N TRP A 288 -17.71 16.69 -8.72
CA TRP A 288 -18.47 17.45 -9.70
C TRP A 288 -17.72 18.72 -10.07
N ARG A 289 -17.46 18.92 -11.35
CA ARG A 289 -16.79 20.10 -11.89
C ARG A 289 -17.82 21.02 -12.52
N GLY A 290 -18.04 22.18 -11.92
CA GLY A 290 -18.75 23.31 -12.53
C GLY A 290 -17.83 24.14 -13.42
N ASP A 291 -18.32 25.23 -13.95
CA ASP A 291 -17.55 26.09 -14.85
C ASP A 291 -16.41 26.84 -14.13
N SER A 292 -16.65 27.30 -12.89
CA SER A 292 -15.68 28.03 -12.05
C SER A 292 -15.47 27.44 -10.66
N TRP A 293 -16.07 26.28 -10.36
CA TRP A 293 -16.00 25.63 -9.05
C TRP A 293 -15.92 24.12 -9.17
N THR A 294 -15.45 23.47 -8.13
CA THR A 294 -15.42 22.00 -8.03
C THR A 294 -15.97 21.58 -6.67
N LEU A 295 -16.96 20.72 -6.66
CA LEU A 295 -17.47 20.08 -5.46
C LEU A 295 -16.91 18.67 -5.36
N SER A 296 -16.35 18.33 -4.20
CA SER A 296 -15.83 16.97 -3.94
C SER A 296 -16.45 16.45 -2.64
N SER A 297 -16.93 15.22 -2.69
CA SER A 297 -17.42 14.49 -1.51
C SER A 297 -16.61 13.19 -1.39
N ILE A 298 -16.11 12.93 -0.20
CA ILE A 298 -15.40 11.68 0.14
C ILE A 298 -16.13 11.06 1.31
N THR A 299 -16.67 9.87 1.08
CA THR A 299 -17.34 9.08 2.11
C THR A 299 -16.60 7.79 2.28
N SER A 300 -16.24 7.43 3.51
CA SER A 300 -15.55 6.18 3.77
C SER A 300 -16.08 5.48 5.01
N VAL A 301 -16.03 4.15 4.96
CA VAL A 301 -16.37 3.26 6.08
C VAL A 301 -15.19 2.32 6.27
N GLN A 302 -14.76 2.16 7.51
CA GLN A 302 -13.70 1.23 7.87
C GLN A 302 -14.10 0.45 9.10
N TYR A 303 -13.97 -0.87 9.02
CA TYR A 303 -14.12 -1.80 10.14
C TYR A 303 -12.80 -2.49 10.39
N ILE A 304 -12.35 -2.51 11.63
CA ILE A 304 -11.10 -3.15 12.09
C ILE A 304 -11.45 -4.06 13.27
N ASP A 305 -11.02 -5.33 13.17
CA ASP A 305 -11.16 -6.36 14.20
C ASP A 305 -9.80 -7.02 14.46
#